data_69e00c9191c7f809e012e6bdbd266518
#
_entry.id   69e00c9191c7f809e012e6bdbd266518
#
_cell.length_a   1.000
_cell.length_b   1.000
_cell.length_c   1.000
_cell.angle_alpha   90.00
_cell.angle_beta   90.00
_cell.angle_gamma   90.00
#
_symmetry.space_group_name_H-M   'P 1'
#
loop_
_entity.id
_entity.type
_entity.pdbx_description
1 polymer ?
#
loop_
_entity_poly.entity_id
_entity_poly.type
_entity_poly.pdbx_seq_one_letter_code
_entity_poly.pdbx_strand_id
1 'polypeptide(L)'
;MIETFNIGFRNIVKRYGSNLVLDSTGIDISSHNCVVITGKNGAGKTTLLRIIAGLEKPDNGDILLDDATAQPWRKHRKRLLKTIMYLHQQPYMLSGSLRRNIEYAARLNPAIADRDASVAKAIHWAGLDGLETQSAASLSGGQKQRVALTRARLRDPQILLLDEPTANLDNESRERTLQMLREFCDSGTAIVIVSHDPEVFDELATHKLQLQDHRIHAETGNSSDVIELKSVRHSRQR
;
A
#
# COMPACT_ATOMS: atom_id res chain seq x y z
N MET A 1 -8.52 21.36 -1.77
CA MET A 1 -8.41 20.78 -0.43
C MET A 1 -8.31 19.30 -0.61
N ILE A 2 -7.25 18.66 -0.09
CA ILE A 2 -7.11 17.21 -0.11
C ILE A 2 -8.12 16.69 0.92
N GLU A 3 -9.10 15.89 0.48
CA GLU A 3 -10.05 15.26 1.41
C GLU A 3 -9.28 14.30 2.32
N THR A 4 -9.27 14.58 3.60
CA THR A 4 -8.74 13.64 4.61
C THR A 4 -9.70 12.46 4.71
N PHE A 5 -9.17 11.26 4.82
CA PHE A 5 -9.95 10.04 5.01
C PHE A 5 -9.34 9.17 6.13
N ASN A 6 -10.18 8.34 6.72
CA ASN A 6 -9.77 7.30 7.65
C ASN A 6 -10.51 6.00 7.32
N ILE A 7 -9.75 4.92 7.12
CA ILE A 7 -10.30 3.58 6.87
C ILE A 7 -9.78 2.62 7.92
N GLY A 8 -10.69 2.10 8.75
CA GLY A 8 -10.40 1.08 9.74
C GLY A 8 -10.80 -0.30 9.24
N PHE A 9 -9.87 -1.25 9.27
CA PHE A 9 -10.17 -2.67 9.12
C PHE A 9 -10.31 -3.30 10.50
N ARG A 10 -11.34 -4.12 10.72
CA ARG A 10 -11.65 -4.70 12.02
C ARG A 10 -11.96 -6.18 11.89
N ASN A 11 -11.58 -6.95 12.91
CA ASN A 11 -11.93 -8.36 13.04
C ASN A 11 -11.59 -9.21 11.80
N ILE A 12 -10.49 -8.88 11.12
CA ILE A 12 -10.07 -9.61 9.92
C ILE A 12 -9.60 -11.01 10.33
N VAL A 13 -10.30 -12.01 9.83
CA VAL A 13 -9.96 -13.43 9.99
C VAL A 13 -9.71 -14.02 8.62
N LYS A 14 -8.62 -14.79 8.49
CA LYS A 14 -8.31 -15.53 7.27
C LYS A 14 -7.73 -16.89 7.55
N ARG A 15 -8.30 -17.90 6.88
CA ARG A 15 -7.82 -19.29 6.89
C ARG A 15 -7.58 -19.78 5.47
N TYR A 16 -6.64 -20.69 5.33
CA TYR A 16 -6.46 -21.53 4.15
C TYR A 16 -6.59 -22.99 4.57
N GLY A 17 -7.75 -23.58 4.32
CA GLY A 17 -8.12 -24.87 4.89
C GLY A 17 -8.15 -24.79 6.42
N SER A 18 -7.39 -25.66 7.09
CA SER A 18 -7.25 -25.66 8.55
C SER A 18 -6.24 -24.62 9.08
N ASN A 19 -5.39 -24.05 8.20
CA ASN A 19 -4.35 -23.14 8.62
C ASN A 19 -4.89 -21.73 8.86
N LEU A 20 -4.83 -21.25 10.11
CA LEU A 20 -5.16 -19.88 10.49
C LEU A 20 -3.99 -18.95 10.10
N VAL A 21 -4.27 -17.89 9.37
CA VAL A 21 -3.26 -16.90 8.92
C VAL A 21 -3.45 -15.56 9.60
N LEU A 22 -4.70 -15.11 9.74
CA LEU A 22 -5.04 -13.88 10.46
C LEU A 22 -6.17 -14.19 11.44
N ASP A 23 -6.04 -13.69 12.68
CA ASP A 23 -7.01 -13.88 13.75
C ASP A 23 -7.47 -12.56 14.34
N SER A 24 -8.68 -12.15 14.00
CA SER A 24 -9.32 -10.92 14.51
C SER A 24 -8.42 -9.69 14.48
N THR A 25 -7.61 -9.59 13.43
CA THR A 25 -6.64 -8.50 13.26
C THR A 25 -7.30 -7.24 12.74
N GLY A 26 -6.71 -6.07 13.03
CA GLY A 26 -7.22 -4.78 12.55
C GLY A 26 -6.10 -3.79 12.28
N ILE A 27 -6.39 -2.79 11.46
CA ILE A 27 -5.47 -1.70 11.12
C ILE A 27 -6.27 -0.46 10.74
N ASP A 28 -5.78 0.71 11.17
CA ASP A 28 -6.28 2.01 10.74
C ASP A 28 -5.32 2.62 9.72
N ILE A 29 -5.89 3.18 8.66
CA ILE A 29 -5.15 3.79 7.56
C ILE A 29 -5.77 5.15 7.28
N SER A 30 -4.99 6.21 7.50
CA SER A 30 -5.42 7.60 7.29
C SER A 30 -4.57 8.29 6.25
N SER A 31 -5.14 9.28 5.57
CA SER A 31 -4.40 10.15 4.63
C SER A 31 -3.11 10.70 5.27
N HIS A 32 -2.08 10.88 4.44
CA HIS A 32 -0.75 11.35 4.83
C HIS A 32 0.05 10.41 5.76
N ASN A 33 -0.50 9.26 6.18
CA ASN A 33 0.19 8.34 7.07
C ASN A 33 0.95 7.27 6.29
N CYS A 34 2.09 6.89 6.84
CA CYS A 34 2.85 5.72 6.41
C CYS A 34 2.89 4.69 7.55
N VAL A 35 2.29 3.54 7.31
CA VAL A 35 2.30 2.41 8.25
C VAL A 35 3.28 1.36 7.76
N VAL A 36 4.25 1.00 8.57
CA VAL A 36 5.21 -0.08 8.28
C VAL A 36 4.84 -1.32 9.08
N ILE A 37 4.67 -2.45 8.39
CA ILE A 37 4.30 -3.74 8.99
C ILE A 37 5.47 -4.70 8.88
N THR A 38 5.95 -5.15 10.03
CA THR A 38 6.99 -6.17 10.17
C THR A 38 6.41 -7.54 10.51
N GLY A 39 7.25 -8.56 10.56
CA GLY A 39 6.87 -9.91 11.00
C GLY A 39 7.61 -11.00 10.23
N LYS A 40 7.62 -12.22 10.79
CA LYS A 40 8.31 -13.38 10.21
C LYS A 40 7.77 -13.73 8.82
N ASN A 41 8.59 -14.46 8.03
CA ASN A 41 8.12 -15.04 6.77
C ASN A 41 6.96 -16.00 7.04
N GLY A 42 5.91 -15.90 6.20
CA GLY A 42 4.70 -16.70 6.39
C GLY A 42 3.72 -16.18 7.46
N ALA A 43 4.03 -15.10 8.17
CA ALA A 43 3.13 -14.56 9.20
C ALA A 43 1.78 -14.04 8.66
N GLY A 44 1.64 -13.88 7.34
CA GLY A 44 0.39 -13.42 6.73
C GLY A 44 0.40 -11.97 6.23
N LYS A 45 1.57 -11.29 6.23
CA LYS A 45 1.70 -9.88 5.81
C LYS A 45 1.14 -9.60 4.41
N THR A 46 1.58 -10.37 3.42
CA THR A 46 1.08 -10.29 2.03
C THR A 46 -0.43 -10.59 1.94
N THR A 47 -0.92 -11.57 2.72
CA THR A 47 -2.35 -11.89 2.80
C THR A 47 -3.14 -10.69 3.32
N LEU A 48 -2.64 -10.02 4.37
CA LEU A 48 -3.26 -8.83 4.92
C LEU A 48 -3.31 -7.70 3.87
N LEU A 49 -2.19 -7.40 3.20
CA LEU A 49 -2.17 -6.39 2.13
C LEU A 49 -3.19 -6.70 1.02
N ARG A 50 -3.30 -7.96 0.61
CA ARG A 50 -4.27 -8.39 -0.43
C ARG A 50 -5.72 -8.25 0.03
N ILE A 51 -6.01 -8.47 1.31
CA ILE A 51 -7.34 -8.26 1.89
C ILE A 51 -7.65 -6.75 1.92
N ILE A 52 -6.72 -5.92 2.37
CA ILE A 52 -6.85 -4.45 2.36
C ILE A 52 -7.08 -3.94 0.95
N ALA A 53 -6.36 -4.46 -0.04
CA ALA A 53 -6.51 -4.10 -1.45
C ALA A 53 -7.85 -4.56 -2.08
N GLY A 54 -8.66 -5.36 -1.39
CA GLY A 54 -9.87 -5.96 -1.98
C GLY A 54 -9.60 -7.13 -2.93
N LEU A 55 -8.34 -7.56 -3.05
CA LEU A 55 -7.91 -8.65 -3.96
C LEU A 55 -8.23 -10.02 -3.39
N GLU A 56 -8.18 -10.16 -2.06
CA GLU A 56 -8.47 -11.40 -1.38
C GLU A 56 -9.61 -11.24 -0.37
N LYS A 57 -10.54 -12.20 -0.37
CA LYS A 57 -11.68 -12.17 0.54
C LYS A 57 -11.26 -12.75 1.90
N PRO A 58 -11.48 -12.03 3.02
CA PRO A 58 -11.35 -12.60 4.35
C PRO A 58 -12.53 -13.55 4.66
N ASP A 59 -12.35 -14.44 5.64
CA ASP A 59 -13.44 -15.29 6.13
C ASP A 59 -14.39 -14.48 7.03
N ASN A 60 -13.83 -13.54 7.80
CA ASN A 60 -14.58 -12.52 8.54
C ASN A 60 -13.84 -11.19 8.45
N GLY A 61 -14.58 -10.08 8.59
CA GLY A 61 -13.99 -8.75 8.63
C GLY A 61 -14.98 -7.65 8.35
N ASP A 62 -14.76 -6.53 9.00
CA ASP A 62 -15.54 -5.32 8.86
C ASP A 62 -14.66 -4.15 8.45
N ILE A 63 -15.27 -3.14 7.82
CA ILE A 63 -14.63 -1.88 7.46
C ILE A 63 -15.40 -0.73 8.10
N LEU A 64 -14.64 0.16 8.71
CA LEU A 64 -15.06 1.43 9.26
C LEU A 64 -14.55 2.53 8.33
N LEU A 65 -15.42 3.41 7.86
CA LEU A 65 -15.08 4.55 7.02
C LEU A 65 -15.41 5.84 7.77
N ASP A 66 -14.41 6.70 7.98
CA ASP A 66 -14.59 8.04 8.55
C ASP A 66 -15.49 8.04 9.80
N ASP A 67 -15.22 7.14 10.73
CA ASP A 67 -15.96 6.94 12.00
C ASP A 67 -17.44 6.53 11.86
N ALA A 68 -17.86 6.12 10.66
CA ALA A 68 -19.19 5.56 10.45
C ALA A 68 -19.34 4.18 11.10
N THR A 69 -20.54 3.63 11.13
CA THR A 69 -20.78 2.28 11.63
C THR A 69 -20.05 1.23 10.80
N ALA A 70 -19.31 0.34 11.47
CA ALA A 70 -18.61 -0.76 10.84
C ALA A 70 -19.54 -1.64 9.99
N GLN A 71 -19.14 -1.96 8.79
CA GLN A 71 -19.89 -2.78 7.85
C GLN A 71 -19.05 -3.93 7.30
N PRO A 72 -19.67 -5.07 6.93
CA PRO A 72 -18.95 -6.21 6.38
C PRO A 72 -18.06 -5.84 5.20
N TRP A 73 -16.81 -6.32 5.21
CA TRP A 73 -15.79 -6.07 4.19
C TRP A 73 -16.30 -6.25 2.75
N ARG A 74 -17.14 -7.26 2.50
CA ARG A 74 -17.70 -7.55 1.17
C ARG A 74 -18.48 -6.39 0.55
N LYS A 75 -19.12 -5.54 1.38
CA LYS A 75 -19.85 -4.36 0.89
C LYS A 75 -18.91 -3.29 0.30
N HIS A 76 -17.68 -3.22 0.81
CA HIS A 76 -16.70 -2.21 0.43
C HIS A 76 -15.72 -2.69 -0.66
N ARG A 77 -15.71 -3.97 -1.04
CA ARG A 77 -14.73 -4.54 -1.97
C ARG A 77 -14.57 -3.73 -3.25
N LYS A 78 -15.66 -3.27 -3.88
CA LYS A 78 -15.60 -2.48 -5.11
C LYS A 78 -14.90 -1.13 -4.90
N ARG A 79 -15.12 -0.48 -3.74
CA ARG A 79 -14.45 0.76 -3.36
C ARG A 79 -12.96 0.50 -3.16
N LEU A 80 -12.59 -0.53 -2.39
CA LEU A 80 -11.18 -0.89 -2.16
C LEU A 80 -10.43 -1.09 -3.47
N LEU A 81 -10.97 -1.89 -4.40
CA LEU A 81 -10.38 -2.13 -5.73
C LEU A 81 -10.23 -0.86 -6.59
N LYS A 82 -11.04 0.17 -6.33
CA LYS A 82 -11.00 1.43 -7.06
C LYS A 82 -10.01 2.43 -6.46
N THR A 83 -9.90 2.48 -5.14
CA THR A 83 -9.18 3.53 -4.40
C THR A 83 -7.83 3.08 -3.85
N ILE A 84 -7.57 1.77 -3.81
CA ILE A 84 -6.34 1.20 -3.29
C ILE A 84 -5.53 0.59 -4.42
N MET A 85 -4.23 0.86 -4.43
CA MET A 85 -3.29 0.22 -5.35
C MET A 85 -2.29 -0.62 -4.59
N TYR A 86 -2.09 -1.87 -5.04
CA TYR A 86 -1.13 -2.80 -4.47
C TYR A 86 0.03 -3.03 -5.42
N LEU A 87 1.23 -2.80 -4.95
CA LEU A 87 2.48 -3.05 -5.65
C LEU A 87 3.19 -4.25 -5.02
N HIS A 88 3.39 -5.27 -5.85
CA HIS A 88 4.14 -6.47 -5.48
C HIS A 88 5.62 -6.20 -5.34
N GLN A 89 6.32 -7.04 -4.58
CA GLN A 89 7.77 -7.05 -4.42
C GLN A 89 8.50 -7.04 -5.77
N GLN A 90 8.01 -7.80 -6.75
CA GLN A 90 8.50 -7.76 -8.12
C GLN A 90 7.45 -7.08 -9.02
N PRO A 91 7.65 -5.82 -9.41
CA PRO A 91 6.69 -5.11 -10.23
C PRO A 91 6.51 -5.76 -11.60
N TYR A 92 5.27 -6.05 -11.95
CA TYR A 92 4.94 -6.57 -13.28
C TYR A 92 5.12 -5.48 -14.35
N MET A 93 5.84 -5.83 -15.42
CA MET A 93 6.01 -4.98 -16.60
C MET A 93 5.16 -5.51 -17.76
N LEU A 94 4.43 -4.61 -18.39
CA LEU A 94 3.76 -4.90 -19.66
C LEU A 94 4.78 -4.99 -20.79
N SER A 95 4.49 -5.80 -21.81
CA SER A 95 5.32 -5.88 -23.00
C SER A 95 5.44 -4.52 -23.69
N GLY A 96 6.63 -4.19 -24.21
CA GLY A 96 6.92 -2.95 -24.89
C GLY A 96 7.87 -2.04 -24.14
N SER A 97 7.85 -0.74 -24.46
CA SER A 97 8.78 0.24 -23.89
C SER A 97 8.37 0.69 -22.48
N LEU A 98 9.30 1.35 -21.79
CA LEU A 98 9.07 2.04 -20.54
C LEU A 98 7.90 3.03 -20.68
N ARG A 99 7.94 3.91 -21.69
CA ARG A 99 6.89 4.89 -21.95
C ARG A 99 5.51 4.23 -22.07
N ARG A 100 5.40 3.14 -22.84
CA ARG A 100 4.13 2.40 -23.01
C ARG A 100 3.58 1.88 -21.69
N ASN A 101 4.45 1.44 -20.77
CA ASN A 101 4.05 1.01 -19.43
C ASN A 101 3.44 2.14 -18.60
N ILE A 102 3.95 3.34 -18.74
CA ILE A 102 3.47 4.53 -18.01
C ILE A 102 2.19 5.06 -18.67
N GLU A 103 2.14 5.14 -20.00
CA GLU A 103 0.95 5.52 -20.77
C GLU A 103 -0.27 4.66 -20.44
N TYR A 104 -0.04 3.36 -20.21
CA TYR A 104 -1.14 2.47 -19.82
C TYR A 104 -1.84 2.96 -18.54
N ALA A 105 -1.10 3.39 -17.52
CA ALA A 105 -1.67 3.93 -16.30
C ALA A 105 -2.40 5.26 -16.52
N ALA A 106 -1.85 6.16 -17.34
CA ALA A 106 -2.49 7.42 -17.68
C ALA A 106 -3.84 7.23 -18.39
N ARG A 107 -3.93 6.22 -19.29
CA ARG A 107 -5.20 5.88 -19.98
C ARG A 107 -6.31 5.42 -19.03
N LEU A 108 -5.96 4.83 -17.90
CA LEU A 108 -6.90 4.33 -16.91
C LEU A 108 -7.36 5.41 -15.91
N ASN A 109 -6.81 6.62 -15.96
CA ASN A 109 -7.24 7.75 -15.14
C ASN A 109 -7.99 8.78 -16.01
N PRO A 110 -9.33 8.85 -15.91
CA PRO A 110 -10.12 9.77 -16.73
C PRO A 110 -9.92 11.24 -16.38
N ALA A 111 -9.35 11.55 -15.21
CA ALA A 111 -9.06 12.92 -14.79
C ALA A 111 -7.85 13.54 -15.52
N ILE A 112 -7.04 12.72 -16.20
CA ILE A 112 -5.90 13.21 -16.98
C ILE A 112 -6.38 13.71 -18.35
N ALA A 113 -6.42 15.04 -18.50
CA ALA A 113 -6.84 15.70 -19.73
C ALA A 113 -5.75 15.60 -20.82
N ASP A 114 -4.50 15.97 -20.49
CA ASP A 114 -3.33 15.87 -21.38
C ASP A 114 -2.46 14.70 -20.92
N ARG A 115 -2.62 13.58 -21.62
CA ARG A 115 -1.90 12.33 -21.29
C ARG A 115 -0.42 12.40 -21.65
N ASP A 116 -0.07 13.00 -22.75
CA ASP A 116 1.32 13.06 -23.21
C ASP A 116 2.16 13.93 -22.27
N ALA A 117 1.67 15.12 -21.92
CA ALA A 117 2.34 15.98 -20.95
C ALA A 117 2.42 15.32 -19.57
N SER A 118 1.35 14.65 -19.11
CA SER A 118 1.33 13.95 -17.82
C SER A 118 2.30 12.79 -17.77
N VAL A 119 2.41 12.01 -18.85
CA VAL A 119 3.38 10.91 -18.98
C VAL A 119 4.82 11.45 -18.96
N ALA A 120 5.11 12.51 -19.72
CA ALA A 120 6.43 13.12 -19.74
C ALA A 120 6.84 13.63 -18.35
N LYS A 121 5.95 14.37 -17.66
CA LYS A 121 6.17 14.83 -16.29
C LYS A 121 6.40 13.69 -15.31
N ALA A 122 5.66 12.60 -15.45
CA ALA A 122 5.78 11.44 -14.57
C ALA A 122 7.10 10.67 -14.81
N ILE A 123 7.58 10.58 -16.04
CA ILE A 123 8.88 9.98 -16.39
C ILE A 123 10.00 10.84 -15.76
N HIS A 124 9.95 12.14 -15.94
CA HIS A 124 10.92 13.08 -15.36
C HIS A 124 10.92 13.00 -13.82
N TRP A 125 9.74 13.01 -13.19
CA TRP A 125 9.59 12.83 -11.74
C TRP A 125 10.27 11.57 -11.21
N ALA A 126 10.20 10.48 -11.97
CA ALA A 126 10.80 9.20 -11.58
C ALA A 126 12.32 9.12 -11.86
N GLY A 127 12.92 10.14 -12.51
CA GLY A 127 14.31 10.11 -12.97
C GLY A 127 14.54 8.98 -13.99
N LEU A 128 13.60 8.85 -14.94
CA LEU A 128 13.63 7.83 -15.99
C LEU A 128 13.78 8.45 -17.39
N ASP A 129 14.22 9.73 -17.45
CA ASP A 129 14.48 10.44 -18.70
C ASP A 129 15.55 9.72 -19.54
N GLY A 130 15.34 9.68 -20.85
CA GLY A 130 16.22 8.99 -21.79
C GLY A 130 16.03 7.47 -21.88
N LEU A 131 15.12 6.90 -21.04
CA LEU A 131 14.80 5.46 -21.04
C LEU A 131 13.45 5.15 -21.69
N GLU A 132 12.77 6.13 -22.27
CA GLU A 132 11.38 6.06 -22.75
C GLU A 132 11.16 4.93 -23.75
N THR A 133 12.12 4.74 -24.67
CA THR A 133 12.06 3.73 -25.73
C THR A 133 12.61 2.38 -25.31
N GLN A 134 13.30 2.32 -24.16
CA GLN A 134 13.92 1.08 -23.68
C GLN A 134 12.84 0.03 -23.38
N SER A 135 13.15 -1.23 -23.74
CA SER A 135 12.27 -2.36 -23.42
C SER A 135 12.08 -2.48 -21.89
N ALA A 136 10.82 -2.58 -21.44
CA ALA A 136 10.53 -2.73 -20.03
C ALA A 136 11.09 -4.04 -19.43
N ALA A 137 11.33 -5.06 -20.27
CA ALA A 137 11.94 -6.31 -19.84
C ALA A 137 13.41 -6.14 -19.42
N SER A 138 14.16 -5.24 -20.07
CA SER A 138 15.59 -4.99 -19.84
C SER A 138 15.88 -3.97 -18.73
N LEU A 139 14.86 -3.39 -18.12
CA LEU A 139 15.03 -2.45 -17.01
C LEU A 139 15.63 -3.14 -15.78
N SER A 140 16.49 -2.41 -15.04
CA SER A 140 16.99 -2.87 -13.75
C SER A 140 15.86 -3.01 -12.72
N GLY A 141 16.13 -3.66 -11.58
CA GLY A 141 15.16 -3.78 -10.48
C GLY A 141 14.67 -2.43 -9.98
N GLY A 142 15.58 -1.50 -9.74
CA GLY A 142 15.24 -0.13 -9.31
C GLY A 142 14.46 0.65 -10.36
N GLN A 143 14.81 0.52 -11.65
CA GLN A 143 14.04 1.13 -12.73
C GLN A 143 12.61 0.57 -12.81
N LYS A 144 12.43 -0.76 -12.69
CA LYS A 144 11.10 -1.38 -12.64
C LYS A 144 10.28 -0.89 -11.46
N GLN A 145 10.92 -0.74 -10.29
CA GLN A 145 10.26 -0.21 -9.10
C GLN A 145 9.78 1.24 -9.34
N ARG A 146 10.64 2.08 -9.91
CA ARG A 146 10.27 3.47 -10.25
C ARG A 146 9.15 3.53 -11.29
N VAL A 147 9.16 2.67 -12.31
CA VAL A 147 8.03 2.56 -13.26
C VAL A 147 6.73 2.18 -12.56
N ALA A 148 6.76 1.25 -11.61
CA ALA A 148 5.58 0.87 -10.86
C ALA A 148 5.03 2.02 -10.00
N LEU A 149 5.90 2.77 -9.31
CA LEU A 149 5.52 3.95 -8.55
C LEU A 149 5.00 5.07 -9.47
N THR A 150 5.61 5.25 -10.65
CA THR A 150 5.12 6.22 -11.66
C THR A 150 3.71 5.88 -12.13
N ARG A 151 3.45 4.59 -12.37
CA ARG A 151 2.08 4.13 -12.68
C ARG A 151 1.11 4.39 -11.52
N ALA A 152 1.56 4.20 -10.28
CA ALA A 152 0.74 4.52 -9.11
C ALA A 152 0.40 6.01 -9.05
N ARG A 153 1.39 6.89 -9.26
CA ARG A 153 1.18 8.34 -9.28
C ARG A 153 0.12 8.79 -10.30
N LEU A 154 0.18 8.24 -11.51
CA LEU A 154 -0.80 8.55 -12.56
C LEU A 154 -2.20 7.97 -12.27
N ARG A 155 -2.29 6.91 -11.48
CA ARG A 155 -3.55 6.32 -11.02
C ARG A 155 -4.19 7.07 -9.87
N ASP A 156 -3.39 7.83 -9.13
CA ASP A 156 -3.80 8.67 -7.99
C ASP A 156 -4.63 7.89 -6.95
N PRO A 157 -4.07 6.85 -6.32
CA PRO A 157 -4.80 6.05 -5.34
C PRO A 157 -4.89 6.79 -3.99
N GLN A 158 -5.97 6.57 -3.24
CA GLN A 158 -6.06 7.02 -1.85
C GLN A 158 -5.06 6.28 -0.96
N ILE A 159 -4.87 4.98 -1.20
CA ILE A 159 -3.95 4.12 -0.42
C ILE A 159 -3.03 3.37 -1.37
N LEU A 160 -1.74 3.42 -1.08
CA LEU A 160 -0.69 2.67 -1.77
C LEU A 160 -0.15 1.57 -0.84
N LEU A 161 -0.31 0.33 -1.23
CA LEU A 161 0.19 -0.84 -0.51
C LEU A 161 1.44 -1.37 -1.21
N LEU A 162 2.49 -1.59 -0.44
CA LEU A 162 3.80 -1.97 -0.95
C LEU A 162 4.32 -3.22 -0.21
N ASP A 163 4.63 -4.25 -0.97
CA ASP A 163 5.23 -5.47 -0.46
C ASP A 163 6.73 -5.45 -0.79
N GLU A 164 7.59 -5.27 0.23
CA GLU A 164 9.06 -5.21 0.14
C GLU A 164 9.59 -4.21 -0.93
N PRO A 165 9.18 -2.92 -0.92
CA PRO A 165 9.44 -2.01 -2.05
C PRO A 165 10.92 -1.65 -2.26
N THR A 166 11.79 -1.89 -1.28
CA THR A 166 13.23 -1.59 -1.34
C THR A 166 14.11 -2.83 -1.38
N ALA A 167 13.50 -4.03 -1.39
CA ALA A 167 14.26 -5.27 -1.41
C ALA A 167 15.09 -5.41 -2.69
N ASN A 168 16.35 -5.80 -2.53
CA ASN A 168 17.31 -6.01 -3.63
C ASN A 168 17.60 -4.76 -4.48
N LEU A 169 17.36 -3.56 -3.96
CA LEU A 169 17.75 -2.31 -4.58
C LEU A 169 19.17 -1.90 -4.11
N ASP A 170 19.95 -1.32 -5.02
CA ASP A 170 21.15 -0.58 -4.65
C ASP A 170 20.78 0.70 -3.86
N ASN A 171 21.78 1.31 -3.24
CA ASN A 171 21.55 2.47 -2.36
C ASN A 171 20.88 3.64 -3.09
N GLU A 172 21.33 3.95 -4.31
CA GLU A 172 20.78 5.06 -5.11
C GLU A 172 19.29 4.82 -5.44
N SER A 173 18.97 3.61 -5.93
CA SER A 173 17.59 3.22 -6.24
C SER A 173 16.70 3.19 -4.99
N ARG A 174 17.25 2.79 -3.83
CA ARG A 174 16.57 2.80 -2.55
C ARG A 174 16.22 4.21 -2.13
N GLU A 175 17.20 5.12 -2.09
CA GLU A 175 16.97 6.53 -1.72
C GLU A 175 15.93 7.20 -2.62
N ARG A 176 16.05 6.97 -3.93
CA ARG A 176 15.08 7.50 -4.88
C ARG A 176 13.67 6.96 -4.64
N THR A 177 13.55 5.68 -4.33
CA THR A 177 12.26 5.06 -3.97
C THR A 177 11.68 5.71 -2.71
N LEU A 178 12.48 5.91 -1.66
CA LEU A 178 12.04 6.57 -0.43
C LEU A 178 11.58 8.00 -0.68
N GLN A 179 12.32 8.76 -1.50
CA GLN A 179 11.91 10.12 -1.88
C GLN A 179 10.54 10.12 -2.58
N MET A 180 10.33 9.20 -3.54
CA MET A 180 9.05 9.06 -4.22
C MET A 180 7.91 8.72 -3.25
N LEU A 181 8.16 7.88 -2.25
CA LEU A 181 7.17 7.53 -1.22
C LEU A 181 6.85 8.71 -0.30
N ARG A 182 7.84 9.53 0.08
CA ARG A 182 7.59 10.78 0.83
C ARG A 182 6.65 11.70 0.05
N GLU A 183 6.90 11.90 -1.25
CA GLU A 183 6.04 12.75 -2.09
C GLU A 183 4.61 12.20 -2.21
N PHE A 184 4.39 10.89 -2.16
CA PHE A 184 3.04 10.31 -2.05
C PHE A 184 2.37 10.69 -0.72
N CYS A 185 3.05 10.55 0.41
CA CYS A 185 2.52 10.94 1.72
C CYS A 185 2.18 12.43 1.75
N ASP A 186 3.09 13.28 1.26
CA ASP A 186 2.90 14.74 1.22
C ASP A 186 1.71 15.13 0.36
N SER A 187 1.43 14.39 -0.70
CA SER A 187 0.27 14.59 -1.57
C SER A 187 -1.05 14.03 -1.01
N GLY A 188 -1.06 13.45 0.19
CA GLY A 188 -2.26 12.94 0.85
C GLY A 188 -2.51 11.45 0.70
N THR A 189 -1.71 10.74 -0.10
CA THR A 189 -1.82 9.29 -0.22
C THR A 189 -1.38 8.63 1.08
N ALA A 190 -2.20 7.71 1.61
CA ALA A 190 -1.76 6.84 2.70
C ALA A 190 -0.89 5.71 2.16
N ILE A 191 0.13 5.33 2.91
CA ILE A 191 1.04 4.25 2.51
C ILE A 191 1.02 3.14 3.57
N VAL A 192 0.95 1.89 3.12
CA VAL A 192 1.19 0.72 3.98
C VAL A 192 2.31 -0.10 3.35
N ILE A 193 3.39 -0.28 4.10
CA ILE A 193 4.58 -1.00 3.67
C ILE A 193 4.72 -2.27 4.49
N VAL A 194 4.95 -3.38 3.82
CA VAL A 194 5.48 -4.60 4.44
C VAL A 194 6.97 -4.65 4.18
N SER A 195 7.79 -4.78 5.23
CA SER A 195 9.24 -4.88 5.09
C SER A 195 9.87 -5.78 6.13
N HIS A 196 11.00 -6.41 5.74
CA HIS A 196 11.91 -7.12 6.64
C HIS A 196 13.00 -6.19 7.21
N ASP A 197 13.18 -5.02 6.60
CA ASP A 197 14.13 -3.98 6.99
C ASP A 197 13.36 -2.68 7.30
N PRO A 198 12.65 -2.61 8.44
CA PRO A 198 11.79 -1.48 8.77
C PRO A 198 12.56 -0.19 9.05
N GLU A 199 13.84 -0.27 9.43
CA GLU A 199 14.69 0.89 9.75
C GLU A 199 14.87 1.80 8.52
N VAL A 200 14.84 1.23 7.32
CA VAL A 200 14.91 1.97 6.05
C VAL A 200 13.78 3.02 5.94
N PHE A 201 12.68 2.81 6.63
CA PHE A 201 11.50 3.66 6.57
C PHE A 201 11.31 4.55 7.82
N ASP A 202 12.30 4.64 8.73
CA ASP A 202 12.18 5.37 10.01
C ASP A 202 11.73 6.82 9.84
N GLU A 203 12.28 7.51 8.85
CA GLU A 203 11.92 8.91 8.57
C GLU A 203 10.56 9.08 7.88
N LEU A 204 10.01 8.01 7.33
CA LEU A 204 8.74 8.02 6.61
C LEU A 204 7.59 7.47 7.48
N ALA A 205 7.89 6.50 8.33
CA ALA A 205 6.91 5.76 9.11
C ALA A 205 6.25 6.64 10.18
N THR A 206 4.93 6.80 10.08
CA THR A 206 4.13 7.40 11.17
C THR A 206 3.77 6.36 12.24
N HIS A 207 3.64 5.10 11.83
CA HIS A 207 3.33 3.97 12.72
C HIS A 207 4.13 2.75 12.30
N LYS A 208 4.62 2.00 13.30
CA LYS A 208 5.23 0.69 13.09
C LYS A 208 4.40 -0.37 13.79
N LEU A 209 4.08 -1.41 13.05
CA LEU A 209 3.25 -2.51 13.50
C LEU A 209 3.98 -3.83 13.28
N GLN A 210 3.75 -4.81 14.13
CA GLN A 210 4.27 -6.15 13.98
C GLN A 210 3.13 -7.15 13.81
N LEU A 211 3.18 -7.96 12.76
CA LEU A 211 2.29 -9.11 12.60
C LEU A 211 2.96 -10.34 13.21
N GLN A 212 2.46 -10.75 14.37
CA GLN A 212 2.94 -11.89 15.14
C GLN A 212 1.75 -12.68 15.69
N ASP A 213 1.88 -14.01 15.76
CA ASP A 213 0.84 -14.91 16.28
C ASP A 213 -0.54 -14.62 15.69
N HIS A 214 -0.58 -14.40 14.35
CA HIS A 214 -1.76 -14.10 13.54
C HIS A 214 -2.42 -12.73 13.81
N ARG A 215 -1.82 -11.86 14.64
CA ARG A 215 -2.37 -10.57 15.05
C ARG A 215 -1.40 -9.42 14.83
N ILE A 216 -1.95 -8.23 14.66
CA ILE A 216 -1.16 -7.00 14.61
C ILE A 216 -0.99 -6.45 16.03
N HIS A 217 0.26 -6.09 16.33
CA HIS A 217 0.67 -5.41 17.56
C HIS A 217 1.38 -4.11 17.19
N ALA A 218 1.19 -3.06 17.99
CA ALA A 218 2.02 -1.86 17.87
C ALA A 218 3.46 -2.21 18.30
N GLU A 219 4.47 -1.81 17.52
CA GLU A 219 5.84 -1.86 17.99
C GLU A 219 6.02 -0.79 19.08
N THR A 220 6.39 -1.22 20.29
CA THR A 220 6.68 -0.32 21.41
C THR A 220 8.03 0.33 21.19
N GLY A 221 8.06 1.45 20.47
CA GLY A 221 9.19 2.35 20.33
C GLY A 221 8.76 3.77 20.71
N ASN A 222 9.41 4.38 21.67
CA ASN A 222 9.27 5.72 22.24
C ASN A 222 8.42 6.72 21.40
N SER A 223 7.12 6.70 21.57
CA SER A 223 6.21 7.82 21.29
C SER A 223 4.95 7.60 22.11
N SER A 224 4.64 8.57 22.96
CA SER A 224 3.52 8.59 23.90
C SER A 224 2.16 8.79 23.22
N ASP A 225 1.81 7.98 22.25
CA ASP A 225 0.46 7.88 21.73
C ASP A 225 0.11 6.40 21.53
N VAL A 226 -0.32 5.79 22.64
CA VAL A 226 -0.95 4.48 22.62
C VAL A 226 -2.31 4.65 21.95
N ILE A 227 -2.41 4.28 20.66
CA ILE A 227 -3.69 4.06 20.03
C ILE A 227 -4.28 2.79 20.66
N GLU A 228 -5.11 2.97 21.70
CA GLU A 228 -5.96 1.91 22.21
C GLU A 228 -6.85 1.42 21.07
N LEU A 229 -6.55 0.25 20.52
CA LEU A 229 -7.48 -0.50 19.69
C LEU A 229 -8.70 -0.83 20.57
N LYS A 230 -9.70 0.06 20.57
CA LYS A 230 -10.95 -0.15 21.32
C LYS A 230 -11.58 -1.44 20.83
N SER A 231 -11.42 -2.49 21.61
CA SER A 231 -12.17 -3.73 21.46
C SER A 231 -13.66 -3.41 21.68
N VAL A 232 -14.45 -3.43 20.62
CA VAL A 232 -15.91 -3.37 20.74
C VAL A 232 -16.37 -4.66 21.41
N ARG A 233 -16.59 -4.60 22.72
CA ARG A 233 -17.28 -5.66 23.47
C ARG A 233 -18.69 -5.74 22.93
N HIS A 234 -19.02 -6.81 22.23
CA HIS A 234 -20.40 -7.17 21.96
C HIS A 234 -21.05 -7.54 23.28
N SER A 235 -21.86 -6.62 23.84
CA SER A 235 -22.85 -6.98 24.82
C SER A 235 -23.95 -7.79 24.12
N ARG A 236 -23.85 -9.11 24.21
CA ARG A 236 -24.99 -9.99 23.98
C ARG A 236 -25.99 -9.71 25.12
N GLN A 237 -27.03 -8.95 24.85
CA GLN A 237 -28.25 -9.04 25.64
C GLN A 237 -29.15 -10.14 25.06
N ARG A 238 -29.64 -10.95 25.97
CA ARG A 238 -30.50 -12.11 25.78
C ARG A 238 -31.85 -11.74 25.16
#